data_04d3386104945b0575c18f45553aaf02
#
_entry.id   04d3386104945b0575c18f45553aaf02
#
_cell.length_a   1.000
_cell.length_b   1.000
_cell.length_c   1.000
_cell.angle_alpha   90.00
_cell.angle_beta   90.00
_cell.angle_gamma   90.00
#
_symmetry.space_group_name_H-M   'P 1'
#
loop_
_entity.id
_entity.type
_entity.pdbx_description
1 polymer ?
#
loop_
_entity_poly.entity_id
_entity_poly.type
_entity_poly.pdbx_seq_one_letter_code
_entity_poly.pdbx_strand_id
1 'polypeptide(L)'
;EPSFKQTAGEAVFSKARVINTLGNRAVHSHRPVPEADAVAAVRELFHVAYWFARTYGRTGRPAPGLAFDPAALPRPARAAAQTAEQLQALEARLREKGESLAALLADKTALDEELTRLRAEVAKAKQAAAAQPDTHDYSEAETRDYFIDLLLKEAGWPLDQARDREFEVTGMPNAEGKGFVDYVLWGDDGKPLALVEAKRTRRDPRAGQQQAKLYADCLERQFGRRPVIFYSNGYEHWLWDDTRYPPRRVQGFYKRAELELLIQRRETRRPLAEAAISPTIVERHYQTRAIRRIAEAFERDHDRKALLVMATGAGKTRTVIALCDLLMRCNWAKRVLFLCDRRELRNTIASSLAMHGC
;
A
#
# COMPACT_ATOMS: atom_id res chain seq x y z
N GLU A 1 -8.46 -5.61 6.94
CA GLU A 1 -8.09 -4.41 6.15
C GLU A 1 -8.59 -4.42 4.69
N PRO A 2 -8.40 -5.48 3.86
CA PRO A 2 -8.91 -5.47 2.49
C PRO A 2 -10.42 -5.29 2.40
N SER A 3 -11.18 -5.86 3.33
CA SER A 3 -12.64 -5.74 3.39
C SER A 3 -13.10 -4.33 3.73
N PHE A 4 -12.39 -3.62 4.61
CA PHE A 4 -12.71 -2.23 4.94
C PHE A 4 -12.45 -1.32 3.73
N LYS A 5 -11.33 -1.49 3.03
CA LYS A 5 -11.01 -0.75 1.81
C LYS A 5 -12.07 -0.93 0.72
N GLN A 6 -12.55 -2.17 0.52
CA GLN A 6 -13.61 -2.46 -0.44
C GLN A 6 -14.95 -1.82 -0.06
N THR A 7 -15.22 -1.69 1.24
CA THR A 7 -16.47 -1.14 1.76
C THR A 7 -16.49 0.37 1.79
N ALA A 8 -15.41 0.97 2.28
CA ALA A 8 -15.32 2.41 2.52
C ALA A 8 -14.85 3.20 1.29
N GLY A 9 -14.24 2.53 0.32
CA GLY A 9 -13.57 3.15 -0.81
C GLY A 9 -12.16 3.64 -0.46
N GLU A 10 -11.40 4.00 -1.49
CA GLU A 10 -9.98 4.34 -1.38
C GLU A 10 -9.74 5.59 -0.53
N ALA A 11 -10.57 6.62 -0.75
CA ALA A 11 -10.43 7.90 -0.06
C ALA A 11 -10.61 7.77 1.46
N VAL A 12 -11.68 7.11 1.90
CA VAL A 12 -11.95 6.90 3.33
C VAL A 12 -10.93 5.97 3.97
N PHE A 13 -10.48 4.94 3.25
CA PHE A 13 -9.43 4.04 3.71
C PHE A 13 -8.11 4.78 3.93
N SER A 14 -7.71 5.65 2.99
CA SER A 14 -6.48 6.45 3.12
C SER A 14 -6.54 7.43 4.29
N LYS A 15 -7.69 8.08 4.52
CA LYS A 15 -7.91 8.94 5.70
C LYS A 15 -7.80 8.15 7.01
N ALA A 16 -8.42 6.98 7.09
CA ALA A 16 -8.30 6.10 8.25
C ALA A 16 -6.84 5.65 8.49
N ARG A 17 -6.08 5.43 7.44
CA ARG A 17 -4.66 5.10 7.52
C ARG A 17 -3.81 6.25 8.06
N VAL A 18 -4.08 7.49 7.65
CA VAL A 18 -3.45 8.70 8.20
C VAL A 18 -3.70 8.80 9.71
N ILE A 19 -4.96 8.61 10.15
CA ILE A 19 -5.32 8.63 11.57
C ILE A 19 -4.54 7.57 12.34
N ASN A 20 -4.48 6.34 11.82
CA ASN A 20 -3.77 5.23 12.46
C ASN A 20 -2.26 5.52 12.58
N THR A 21 -1.65 6.05 11.53
CA THR A 21 -0.21 6.37 11.52
C THR A 21 0.13 7.46 12.52
N LEU A 22 -0.65 8.55 12.55
CA LEU A 22 -0.46 9.65 13.51
C LEU A 22 -0.74 9.19 14.95
N GLY A 23 -1.78 8.37 15.16
CA GLY A 23 -2.11 7.79 16.44
C GLY A 23 -1.01 6.88 16.97
N ASN A 24 -0.50 5.97 16.16
CA ASN A 24 0.62 5.08 16.53
C ASN A 24 1.88 5.89 16.87
N ARG A 25 2.17 6.94 16.10
CA ARG A 25 3.28 7.84 16.41
C ARG A 25 3.10 8.55 17.74
N ALA A 26 1.88 9.00 18.06
CA ALA A 26 1.57 9.65 19.32
C ALA A 26 1.77 8.72 20.54
N VAL A 27 1.41 7.44 20.40
CA VAL A 27 1.50 6.44 21.49
C VAL A 27 2.93 5.92 21.68
N HIS A 28 3.68 5.73 20.60
CA HIS A 28 4.98 5.05 20.64
C HIS A 28 6.19 6.00 20.54
N SER A 29 5.97 7.31 20.37
CA SER A 29 7.04 8.31 20.34
C SER A 29 7.16 9.05 21.67
N HIS A 30 8.37 9.18 22.21
CA HIS A 30 8.65 10.04 23.37
C HIS A 30 8.69 11.54 23.01
N ARG A 31 8.49 11.90 21.74
CA ARG A 31 8.45 13.29 21.27
C ARG A 31 7.00 13.79 21.25
N PRO A 32 6.75 15.05 21.65
CA PRO A 32 5.43 15.65 21.53
C PRO A 32 4.96 15.62 20.08
N VAL A 33 3.68 15.33 19.87
CA VAL A 33 3.07 15.40 18.53
C VAL A 33 2.93 16.87 18.17
N PRO A 34 3.41 17.30 16.99
CA PRO A 34 3.19 18.67 16.50
C PRO A 34 1.68 18.99 16.44
N GLU A 35 1.31 20.22 16.79
CA GLU A 35 -0.10 20.64 16.77
C GLU A 35 -0.75 20.48 15.39
N ALA A 36 0.00 20.76 14.32
CA ALA A 36 -0.46 20.56 12.95
C ALA A 36 -0.81 19.08 12.65
N ASP A 37 0.01 18.15 13.10
CA ASP A 37 -0.24 16.71 12.93
C ASP A 37 -1.47 16.27 13.74
N ALA A 38 -1.65 16.82 14.95
CA ALA A 38 -2.81 16.55 15.79
C ALA A 38 -4.11 17.08 15.14
N VAL A 39 -4.10 18.31 14.64
CA VAL A 39 -5.24 18.91 13.93
C VAL A 39 -5.55 18.13 12.64
N ALA A 40 -4.53 17.71 11.90
CA ALA A 40 -4.71 16.89 10.70
C ALA A 40 -5.38 15.55 11.04
N ALA A 41 -4.94 14.85 12.10
CA ALA A 41 -5.56 13.61 12.53
C ALA A 41 -7.04 13.78 12.92
N VAL A 42 -7.38 14.86 13.63
CA VAL A 42 -8.77 15.16 14.03
C VAL A 42 -9.63 15.53 12.81
N ARG A 43 -9.09 16.24 11.84
CA ARG A 43 -9.77 16.55 10.58
C ARG A 43 -10.12 15.28 9.82
N GLU A 44 -9.15 14.39 9.64
CA GLU A 44 -9.41 13.14 8.92
C GLU A 44 -10.38 12.23 9.70
N LEU A 45 -10.31 12.24 11.03
CA LEU A 45 -11.30 11.55 11.87
C LEU A 45 -12.71 12.12 11.66
N PHE A 46 -12.85 13.46 11.61
CA PHE A 46 -14.11 14.11 11.29
C PHE A 46 -14.65 13.66 9.93
N HIS A 47 -13.82 13.62 8.90
CA HIS A 47 -14.22 13.18 7.56
C HIS A 47 -14.69 11.73 7.54
N VAL A 48 -13.95 10.83 8.18
CA VAL A 48 -14.33 9.42 8.28
C VAL A 48 -15.63 9.26 9.07
N ALA A 49 -15.78 9.97 10.19
CA ALA A 49 -16.99 9.94 11.01
C ALA A 49 -18.21 10.52 10.27
N TYR A 50 -18.02 11.64 9.56
CA TYR A 50 -19.06 12.26 8.74
C TYR A 50 -19.53 11.32 7.63
N TRP A 51 -18.60 10.71 6.88
CA TRP A 51 -18.91 9.70 5.88
C TRP A 51 -19.68 8.54 6.50
N PHE A 52 -19.20 8.02 7.63
CA PHE A 52 -19.84 6.89 8.32
C PHE A 52 -21.28 7.23 8.75
N ALA A 53 -21.46 8.39 9.37
CA ALA A 53 -22.78 8.85 9.83
C ALA A 53 -23.75 9.07 8.69
N ARG A 54 -23.30 9.58 7.54
CA ARG A 54 -24.14 9.75 6.35
C ARG A 54 -24.46 8.44 5.65
N THR A 55 -23.55 7.48 5.67
CA THR A 55 -23.69 6.20 4.97
C THR A 55 -24.53 5.22 5.78
N TYR A 56 -24.29 5.13 7.09
CA TYR A 56 -24.88 4.10 7.97
C TYR A 56 -25.85 4.67 9.02
N GLY A 57 -25.88 5.98 9.23
CA GLY A 57 -26.76 6.60 10.20
C GLY A 57 -28.23 6.37 9.87
N ARG A 58 -28.96 5.74 10.81
CA ARG A 58 -30.40 5.47 10.69
C ARG A 58 -31.24 6.69 11.07
N THR A 59 -30.78 7.44 12.07
CA THR A 59 -31.41 8.67 12.55
C THR A 59 -30.34 9.75 12.76
N GLY A 60 -30.70 11.02 12.59
CA GLY A 60 -29.77 12.12 12.88
C GLY A 60 -28.60 12.26 11.91
N ARG A 61 -28.80 12.00 10.62
CA ARG A 61 -27.76 12.19 9.61
C ARG A 61 -27.26 13.62 9.61
N PRO A 62 -25.92 13.86 9.63
CA PRO A 62 -25.37 15.21 9.56
C PRO A 62 -25.76 15.93 8.26
N ALA A 63 -25.90 17.25 8.32
CA ALA A 63 -26.28 18.05 7.17
C ALA A 63 -25.29 17.87 6.00
N PRO A 64 -25.75 17.93 4.73
CA PRO A 64 -24.86 17.97 3.58
C PRO A 64 -23.93 19.19 3.64
N GLY A 65 -22.63 18.96 3.34
CA GLY A 65 -21.65 20.05 3.31
C GLY A 65 -21.14 20.52 4.68
N LEU A 66 -21.40 19.76 5.77
CA LEU A 66 -20.80 20.05 7.08
C LEU A 66 -19.27 19.99 6.97
N ALA A 67 -18.61 21.13 7.19
CA ALA A 67 -17.17 21.27 7.13
C ALA A 67 -16.53 21.13 8.52
N PHE A 68 -15.27 20.69 8.55
CA PHE A 68 -14.47 20.68 9.76
C PHE A 68 -14.09 22.11 10.16
N ASP A 69 -14.35 22.47 11.40
CA ASP A 69 -13.96 23.77 11.97
C ASP A 69 -12.83 23.57 13.00
N PRO A 70 -11.59 23.97 12.68
CA PRO A 70 -10.49 23.88 13.63
C PRO A 70 -10.69 24.74 14.88
N ALA A 71 -11.47 25.84 14.79
CA ALA A 71 -11.72 26.72 15.93
C ALA A 71 -12.63 26.09 16.99
N ALA A 72 -13.39 25.06 16.60
CA ALA A 72 -14.21 24.29 17.52
C ALA A 72 -13.42 23.28 18.37
N LEU A 73 -12.11 23.10 18.11
CA LEU A 73 -11.28 22.21 18.89
C LEU A 73 -11.02 22.76 20.29
N PRO A 74 -11.13 21.93 21.36
CA PRO A 74 -10.85 22.37 22.70
C PRO A 74 -9.35 22.72 22.85
N ARG A 75 -9.07 23.83 23.55
CA ARG A 75 -7.69 24.27 23.82
C ARG A 75 -6.95 23.28 24.73
N PRO A 76 -5.64 22.98 24.49
CA PRO A 76 -4.95 21.79 24.99
C PRO A 76 -4.80 21.67 26.52
N ALA A 77 -4.92 22.73 27.30
CA ALA A 77 -4.61 22.71 28.73
C ALA A 77 -5.63 21.97 29.62
N ARG A 78 -6.84 21.65 29.15
CA ARG A 78 -7.88 20.93 29.92
C ARG A 78 -8.36 19.61 29.29
N ALA A 79 -8.01 19.34 28.03
CA ALA A 79 -8.57 18.20 27.30
C ALA A 79 -7.86 16.86 27.56
N ALA A 80 -6.59 16.87 27.96
CA ALA A 80 -5.76 15.66 27.98
C ALA A 80 -6.16 14.65 29.10
N ALA A 81 -6.57 15.11 30.27
CA ALA A 81 -6.90 14.22 31.38
C ALA A 81 -8.31 13.58 31.25
N GLN A 82 -9.29 14.36 30.78
CA GLN A 82 -10.66 13.84 30.58
C GLN A 82 -10.78 12.89 29.38
N THR A 83 -9.97 13.07 28.34
CA THR A 83 -10.00 12.22 27.13
C THR A 83 -9.41 10.84 27.39
N ALA A 84 -8.39 10.71 28.24
CA ALA A 84 -7.78 9.42 28.56
C ALA A 84 -8.72 8.52 29.39
N GLU A 85 -9.41 9.06 30.39
CA GLU A 85 -10.41 8.32 31.17
C GLU A 85 -11.65 7.95 30.34
N GLN A 86 -12.10 8.84 29.46
CA GLN A 86 -13.21 8.55 28.56
C GLN A 86 -12.88 7.51 27.50
N LEU A 87 -11.65 7.49 26.98
CA LEU A 87 -11.15 6.45 26.07
C LEU A 87 -11.05 5.09 26.76
N GLN A 88 -10.51 5.04 27.99
CA GLN A 88 -10.47 3.80 28.78
C GLN A 88 -11.86 3.27 29.14
N ALA A 89 -12.81 4.15 29.44
CA ALA A 89 -14.21 3.77 29.71
C ALA A 89 -14.91 3.28 28.43
N LEU A 90 -14.57 3.85 27.25
CA LEU A 90 -15.10 3.43 25.96
C LEU A 90 -14.52 2.08 25.53
N GLU A 91 -13.21 1.86 25.74
CA GLU A 91 -12.54 0.58 25.49
C GLU A 91 -13.08 -0.54 26.40
N ALA A 92 -13.34 -0.25 27.67
CA ALA A 92 -13.98 -1.20 28.58
C ALA A 92 -15.39 -1.59 28.11
N ARG A 93 -16.20 -0.62 27.67
CA ARG A 93 -17.54 -0.86 27.11
C ARG A 93 -17.50 -1.63 25.79
N LEU A 94 -16.52 -1.35 24.91
CA LEU A 94 -16.34 -2.09 23.66
C LEU A 94 -15.92 -3.54 23.92
N ARG A 95 -15.08 -3.77 24.92
CA ARG A 95 -14.67 -5.11 25.35
C ARG A 95 -15.83 -5.90 25.95
N GLU A 96 -16.62 -5.30 26.84
CA GLU A 96 -17.82 -5.91 27.43
C GLU A 96 -18.87 -6.26 26.37
N LYS A 97 -19.10 -5.37 25.38
CA LYS A 97 -20.00 -5.65 24.27
C LYS A 97 -19.42 -6.71 23.31
N GLY A 98 -18.11 -6.75 23.12
CA GLY A 98 -17.43 -7.79 22.33
C GLY A 98 -17.55 -9.17 22.99
N GLU A 99 -17.40 -9.25 24.30
CA GLU A 99 -17.57 -10.47 25.08
C GLU A 99 -19.04 -10.92 25.10
N SER A 100 -20.00 -9.98 25.24
CA SER A 100 -21.44 -10.26 25.12
C SER A 100 -21.84 -10.73 23.73
N LEU A 101 -21.23 -10.18 22.68
CA LEU A 101 -21.45 -10.63 21.29
C LEU A 101 -20.89 -12.04 21.06
N ALA A 102 -19.73 -12.34 21.64
CA ALA A 102 -19.11 -13.66 21.57
C ALA A 102 -19.93 -14.73 22.30
N ALA A 103 -20.57 -14.38 23.44
CA ALA A 103 -21.47 -15.26 24.18
C ALA A 103 -22.80 -15.49 23.43
N LEU A 104 -23.34 -14.46 22.76
CA LEU A 104 -24.54 -14.57 21.91
C LEU A 104 -24.28 -15.36 20.61
N LEU A 105 -23.03 -15.41 20.13
CA LEU A 105 -22.62 -16.19 18.96
C LEU A 105 -22.54 -17.70 19.24
N ALA A 106 -22.62 -18.12 20.48
CA ALA A 106 -22.67 -19.55 20.87
C ALA A 106 -24.03 -20.20 20.65
N ASP A 107 -25.09 -19.41 20.44
CA ASP A 107 -26.46 -19.93 20.22
C ASP A 107 -26.84 -19.90 18.72
N LYS A 108 -26.62 -21.02 18.05
CA LYS A 108 -26.32 -21.15 16.62
C LYS A 108 -27.50 -21.10 15.65
N THR A 109 -28.77 -21.20 16.09
CA THR A 109 -29.91 -21.43 15.17
C THR A 109 -30.76 -20.20 14.85
N ALA A 110 -30.83 -19.21 15.73
CA ALA A 110 -31.51 -17.94 15.46
C ALA A 110 -30.65 -16.92 14.70
N LEU A 111 -29.34 -17.19 14.65
CA LEU A 111 -28.31 -16.26 14.16
C LEU A 111 -28.11 -16.27 12.64
N ASP A 112 -28.39 -17.39 11.97
CA ASP A 112 -28.15 -17.52 10.53
C ASP A 112 -29.11 -16.66 9.69
N GLU A 113 -30.35 -16.49 10.13
CA GLU A 113 -31.32 -15.62 9.44
C GLU A 113 -30.98 -14.13 9.65
N GLU A 114 -30.59 -13.75 10.88
CA GLU A 114 -30.17 -12.38 11.18
C GLU A 114 -28.84 -12.03 10.54
N LEU A 115 -27.91 -12.97 10.46
CA LEU A 115 -26.63 -12.84 9.77
C LEU A 115 -26.81 -12.67 8.24
N THR A 116 -27.77 -13.38 7.66
CA THR A 116 -28.10 -13.26 6.23
C THR A 116 -28.75 -11.90 5.94
N ARG A 117 -29.62 -11.43 6.83
CA ARG A 117 -30.24 -10.10 6.74
C ARG A 117 -29.20 -8.99 6.91
N LEU A 118 -28.32 -9.08 7.91
CA LEU A 118 -27.23 -8.13 8.14
C LEU A 118 -26.22 -8.12 6.97
N ARG A 119 -25.92 -9.28 6.39
CA ARG A 119 -25.09 -9.36 5.18
C ARG A 119 -25.72 -8.66 3.98
N ALA A 120 -27.03 -8.79 3.80
CA ALA A 120 -27.75 -8.09 2.74
C ALA A 120 -27.82 -6.57 2.99
N GLU A 121 -28.01 -6.13 4.24
CA GLU A 121 -27.94 -4.70 4.61
C GLU A 121 -26.54 -4.13 4.43
N VAL A 122 -25.50 -4.87 4.82
CA VAL A 122 -24.10 -4.49 4.61
C VAL A 122 -23.77 -4.44 3.12
N ALA A 123 -24.24 -5.37 2.31
CA ALA A 123 -24.04 -5.34 0.86
C ALA A 123 -24.71 -4.12 0.21
N LYS A 124 -25.91 -3.78 0.65
CA LYS A 124 -26.66 -2.60 0.18
C LYS A 124 -26.00 -1.29 0.63
N ALA A 125 -25.50 -1.24 1.85
CA ALA A 125 -24.72 -0.12 2.37
C ALA A 125 -23.36 0.04 1.66
N LYS A 126 -22.72 -1.09 1.29
CA LYS A 126 -21.49 -1.10 0.47
C LYS A 126 -21.70 -0.50 -0.92
N GLN A 127 -22.81 -0.85 -1.58
CA GLN A 127 -23.15 -0.25 -2.87
C GLN A 127 -23.44 1.25 -2.75
N ALA A 128 -24.16 1.68 -1.71
CA ALA A 128 -24.44 3.09 -1.46
C ALA A 128 -23.16 3.89 -1.12
N ALA A 129 -22.22 3.30 -0.37
CA ALA A 129 -20.96 3.92 -0.03
C ALA A 129 -20.01 4.04 -1.24
N ALA A 130 -19.98 3.03 -2.10
CA ALA A 130 -19.20 3.05 -3.34
C ALA A 130 -19.72 4.09 -4.34
N ALA A 131 -21.02 4.45 -4.25
CA ALA A 131 -21.65 5.45 -5.11
C ALA A 131 -21.51 6.90 -4.58
N GLN A 132 -21.02 7.11 -3.35
CA GLN A 132 -20.79 8.46 -2.79
C GLN A 132 -19.30 8.84 -2.93
N PRO A 133 -18.95 9.74 -3.87
CA PRO A 133 -17.59 10.23 -3.97
C PRO A 133 -17.23 11.05 -2.72
N ASP A 134 -15.99 10.92 -2.26
CA ASP A 134 -15.44 11.87 -1.28
C ASP A 134 -15.45 13.27 -1.89
N THR A 135 -16.19 14.18 -1.28
CA THR A 135 -16.38 15.55 -1.80
C THR A 135 -15.26 16.50 -1.39
N HIS A 136 -14.29 16.06 -0.57
CA HIS A 136 -13.17 16.89 -0.16
C HIS A 136 -12.10 16.87 -1.24
N ASP A 137 -11.88 18.05 -1.82
CA ASP A 137 -10.84 18.29 -2.83
C ASP A 137 -9.68 19.03 -2.17
N TYR A 138 -8.61 18.29 -1.87
CA TYR A 138 -7.36 18.88 -1.42
C TYR A 138 -6.59 19.42 -2.62
N SER A 139 -6.01 20.60 -2.47
CA SER A 139 -5.05 21.12 -3.43
C SER A 139 -3.84 20.19 -3.57
N GLU A 140 -3.05 20.38 -4.59
CA GLU A 140 -1.83 19.57 -4.80
C GLU A 140 -0.83 19.75 -3.65
N ALA A 141 -0.71 20.96 -3.11
CA ALA A 141 0.12 21.25 -1.94
C ALA A 141 -0.38 20.53 -0.68
N GLU A 142 -1.68 20.62 -0.37
CA GLU A 142 -2.27 19.91 0.77
C GLU A 142 -2.20 18.40 0.60
N THR A 143 -2.32 17.87 -0.63
CA THR A 143 -2.13 16.44 -0.91
C THR A 143 -0.70 16.01 -0.59
N ARG A 144 0.29 16.82 -0.93
CA ARG A 144 1.69 16.57 -0.58
C ARG A 144 1.88 16.56 0.93
N ASP A 145 1.48 17.64 1.60
CA ASP A 145 1.77 17.83 3.02
C ASP A 145 1.04 16.84 3.93
N TYR A 146 -0.24 16.54 3.65
CA TYR A 146 -1.05 15.71 4.55
C TYR A 146 -1.00 14.21 4.24
N PHE A 147 -0.80 13.83 2.99
CA PHE A 147 -0.87 12.41 2.60
C PHE A 147 0.49 11.86 2.16
N ILE A 148 1.12 12.51 1.19
CA ILE A 148 2.35 11.96 0.58
C ILE A 148 3.51 12.04 1.55
N ASP A 149 3.72 13.17 2.21
CA ASP A 149 4.75 13.35 3.22
C ASP A 149 4.68 12.34 4.35
N LEU A 150 3.46 12.13 4.87
CA LEU A 150 3.24 11.19 5.95
C LEU A 150 3.59 9.77 5.53
N LEU A 151 3.14 9.35 4.35
CA LEU A 151 3.40 8.01 3.83
C LEU A 151 4.87 7.80 3.46
N LEU A 152 5.56 8.83 2.98
CA LEU A 152 7.00 8.78 2.73
C LEU A 152 7.78 8.65 4.04
N LYS A 153 7.41 9.42 5.08
CA LYS A 153 8.00 9.31 6.42
C LYS A 153 7.73 7.94 7.06
N GLU A 154 6.54 7.37 6.88
CA GLU A 154 6.21 6.00 7.30
C GLU A 154 7.10 4.97 6.60
N ALA A 155 7.40 5.19 5.32
CA ALA A 155 8.34 4.35 4.57
C ALA A 155 9.82 4.58 4.94
N GLY A 156 10.11 5.50 5.87
CA GLY A 156 11.45 5.78 6.38
C GLY A 156 12.22 6.87 5.62
N TRP A 157 11.51 7.71 4.85
CA TRP A 157 12.11 8.87 4.17
C TRP A 157 11.97 10.11 5.05
N PRO A 158 13.06 10.72 5.55
CA PRO A 158 13.00 11.82 6.51
C PRO A 158 12.49 13.12 5.88
N LEU A 159 12.74 13.35 4.60
CA LEU A 159 12.39 14.57 3.84
C LEU A 159 12.91 15.85 4.52
N ASP A 160 14.14 15.81 5.02
CA ASP A 160 14.78 16.85 5.83
C ASP A 160 15.79 17.71 5.06
N GLN A 161 16.08 17.34 3.79
CA GLN A 161 16.99 18.08 2.93
C GLN A 161 16.20 18.90 1.90
N ALA A 162 16.71 20.09 1.56
CA ALA A 162 16.08 20.95 0.56
C ALA A 162 15.93 20.29 -0.83
N ARG A 163 16.83 19.35 -1.15
CA ARG A 163 16.78 18.60 -2.42
C ARG A 163 15.73 17.47 -2.45
N ASP A 164 15.09 17.18 -1.33
CA ASP A 164 14.12 16.09 -1.25
C ASP A 164 12.78 16.50 -1.84
N ARG A 165 12.50 17.81 -1.87
CA ARG A 165 11.24 18.38 -2.36
C ARG A 165 11.48 19.46 -3.40
N GLU A 166 10.53 19.60 -4.33
CA GLU A 166 10.53 20.63 -5.37
C GLU A 166 11.91 20.76 -6.07
N PHE A 167 12.51 19.60 -6.35
CA PHE A 167 13.86 19.54 -6.91
C PHE A 167 13.88 20.04 -8.36
N GLU A 168 14.66 21.10 -8.64
CA GLU A 168 14.82 21.63 -10.00
C GLU A 168 15.58 20.63 -10.89
N VAL A 169 14.98 20.28 -12.01
CA VAL A 169 15.62 19.50 -13.08
C VAL A 169 15.72 20.34 -14.37
N THR A 170 16.77 20.09 -15.13
CA THR A 170 17.03 20.76 -16.41
C THR A 170 16.88 19.81 -17.58
N GLY A 171 16.56 20.35 -18.76
CA GLY A 171 16.41 19.58 -19.99
C GLY A 171 14.96 19.10 -20.21
N MET A 172 14.00 19.74 -19.59
CA MET A 172 12.58 19.53 -19.89
C MET A 172 12.21 20.05 -21.29
N PRO A 173 11.28 19.38 -21.99
CA PRO A 173 10.83 19.81 -23.31
C PRO A 173 9.78 20.94 -23.23
N ASN A 174 10.07 21.97 -22.45
CA ASN A 174 9.28 23.20 -22.34
C ASN A 174 10.13 24.43 -22.69
N ALA A 175 9.51 25.59 -22.80
CA ALA A 175 10.20 26.82 -23.20
C ALA A 175 11.32 27.24 -22.23
N GLU A 176 11.19 26.91 -20.95
CA GLU A 176 12.15 27.25 -19.90
C GLU A 176 13.26 26.20 -19.78
N GLY A 177 13.09 25.01 -20.37
CA GLY A 177 14.02 23.88 -20.26
C GLY A 177 14.15 23.32 -18.84
N LYS A 178 13.25 23.68 -17.92
CA LYS A 178 13.30 23.38 -16.49
C LYS A 178 11.98 22.79 -15.99
N GLY A 179 12.06 22.09 -14.86
CA GLY A 179 10.89 21.60 -14.16
C GLY A 179 11.23 21.33 -12.68
N PHE A 180 10.20 21.14 -11.88
CA PHE A 180 10.33 20.85 -10.45
C PHE A 180 9.68 19.51 -10.15
N VAL A 181 10.47 18.60 -9.60
CA VAL A 181 10.02 17.28 -9.16
C VAL A 181 9.48 17.42 -7.75
N ASP A 182 8.24 17.01 -7.50
CA ASP A 182 7.63 17.16 -6.18
C ASP A 182 8.47 16.52 -5.07
N TYR A 183 8.96 15.28 -5.30
CA TYR A 183 9.91 14.61 -4.39
C TYR A 183 10.94 13.80 -5.15
N VAL A 184 12.19 13.83 -4.65
CA VAL A 184 13.25 12.94 -5.08
C VAL A 184 13.76 12.15 -3.87
N LEU A 185 13.76 10.83 -3.99
CA LEU A 185 14.20 9.92 -2.94
C LEU A 185 15.63 9.47 -3.25
N TRP A 186 16.55 9.89 -2.39
CA TRP A 186 17.99 9.74 -2.63
C TRP A 186 18.55 8.47 -1.99
N GLY A 187 19.50 7.85 -2.68
CA GLY A 187 20.38 6.84 -2.09
C GLY A 187 21.51 7.45 -1.28
N ASP A 188 22.19 6.62 -0.49
CA ASP A 188 23.35 7.04 0.29
C ASP A 188 24.54 7.48 -0.58
N ASP A 189 24.56 7.03 -1.84
CA ASP A 189 25.53 7.44 -2.86
C ASP A 189 25.19 8.79 -3.53
N GLY A 190 24.17 9.49 -3.07
CA GLY A 190 23.72 10.78 -3.60
C GLY A 190 23.00 10.71 -4.94
N LYS A 191 22.71 9.51 -5.46
CA LYS A 191 21.97 9.33 -6.70
C LYS A 191 20.49 9.09 -6.43
N PRO A 192 19.57 9.51 -7.35
CA PRO A 192 18.15 9.30 -7.15
C PRO A 192 17.78 7.82 -7.23
N LEU A 193 17.03 7.32 -6.25
CA LEU A 193 16.44 5.99 -6.24
C LEU A 193 15.03 6.02 -6.81
N ALA A 194 14.27 7.04 -6.46
CA ALA A 194 12.93 7.24 -7.00
C ALA A 194 12.57 8.72 -7.06
N LEU A 195 11.55 9.02 -7.85
CA LEU A 195 10.84 10.29 -7.82
C LEU A 195 9.35 10.05 -7.52
N VAL A 196 8.70 11.05 -6.97
CA VAL A 196 7.25 11.05 -6.75
C VAL A 196 6.65 12.30 -7.38
N GLU A 197 5.66 12.11 -8.22
CA GLU A 197 4.82 13.17 -8.79
C GLU A 197 3.47 13.18 -8.11
N ALA A 198 3.10 14.30 -7.53
CA ALA A 198 1.85 14.50 -6.83
C ALA A 198 0.77 15.08 -7.74
N LYS A 199 -0.48 14.70 -7.49
CA LYS A 199 -1.65 15.29 -8.12
C LYS A 199 -2.74 15.54 -7.05
N ARG A 200 -3.66 16.44 -7.34
CA ARG A 200 -4.82 16.70 -6.48
C ARG A 200 -5.60 15.43 -6.20
N THR A 201 -6.19 15.33 -5.01
CA THR A 201 -6.91 14.13 -4.55
C THR A 201 -8.03 13.68 -5.48
N ARG A 202 -8.70 14.59 -6.18
CA ARG A 202 -9.75 14.28 -7.15
C ARG A 202 -9.25 13.94 -8.55
N ARG A 203 -7.97 14.15 -8.85
CA ARG A 203 -7.42 13.82 -10.16
C ARG A 203 -6.95 12.37 -10.21
N ASP A 204 -7.09 11.76 -11.38
CA ASP A 204 -6.45 10.49 -11.68
C ASP A 204 -4.92 10.69 -11.57
N PRO A 205 -4.23 9.96 -10.68
CA PRO A 205 -2.78 10.10 -10.55
C PRO A 205 -2.04 9.82 -11.86
N ARG A 206 -2.63 9.03 -12.77
CA ARG A 206 -2.06 8.75 -14.11
C ARG A 206 -1.93 10.00 -14.98
N ALA A 207 -2.64 11.08 -14.66
CA ALA A 207 -2.46 12.36 -15.36
C ALA A 207 -1.03 12.92 -15.20
N GLY A 208 -0.31 12.57 -14.11
CA GLY A 208 1.09 12.91 -13.89
C GLY A 208 2.12 11.95 -14.52
N GLN A 209 1.68 10.84 -15.10
CA GLN A 209 2.57 9.78 -15.57
C GLN A 209 3.58 10.26 -16.60
N GLN A 210 3.16 11.01 -17.61
CA GLN A 210 4.06 11.52 -18.66
C GLN A 210 5.03 12.56 -18.11
N GLN A 211 4.58 13.43 -17.25
CA GLN A 211 5.43 14.42 -16.58
C GLN A 211 6.48 13.74 -15.72
N ALA A 212 6.09 12.77 -14.90
CA ALA A 212 6.99 11.99 -14.07
C ALA A 212 8.05 11.24 -14.89
N LYS A 213 7.70 10.73 -16.09
CA LYS A 213 8.65 10.12 -17.00
C LYS A 213 9.69 11.12 -17.52
N LEU A 214 9.25 12.30 -17.93
CA LEU A 214 10.17 13.36 -18.37
C LEU A 214 11.14 13.78 -17.26
N TYR A 215 10.66 13.86 -16.03
CA TYR A 215 11.51 14.11 -14.87
C TYR A 215 12.52 12.97 -14.65
N ALA A 216 12.11 11.73 -14.80
CA ALA A 216 13.02 10.58 -14.71
C ALA A 216 14.10 10.65 -15.80
N ASP A 217 13.76 11.08 -17.03
CA ASP A 217 14.72 11.29 -18.13
C ASP A 217 15.75 12.38 -17.78
N CYS A 218 15.30 13.47 -17.14
CA CYS A 218 16.17 14.55 -16.68
C CYS A 218 17.11 14.10 -15.58
N LEU A 219 16.58 13.42 -14.55
CA LEU A 219 17.37 12.90 -13.42
C LEU A 219 18.39 11.85 -13.87
N GLU A 220 18.03 10.98 -14.80
CA GLU A 220 18.94 9.99 -15.37
C GLU A 220 20.10 10.66 -16.10
N ARG A 221 19.85 11.68 -16.94
CA ARG A 221 20.89 12.45 -17.62
C ARG A 221 21.82 13.17 -16.64
N GLN A 222 21.26 13.70 -15.53
CA GLN A 222 22.00 14.48 -14.54
C GLN A 222 22.84 13.61 -13.60
N PHE A 223 22.32 12.45 -13.17
CA PHE A 223 22.93 11.61 -12.15
C PHE A 223 23.42 10.25 -12.63
N GLY A 224 23.17 9.89 -13.89
CA GLY A 224 23.57 8.60 -14.47
C GLY A 224 22.80 7.39 -13.89
N ARG A 225 21.65 7.62 -13.27
CA ARG A 225 20.77 6.57 -12.73
C ARG A 225 19.32 6.86 -13.06
N ARG A 226 18.64 5.90 -13.67
CA ARG A 226 17.19 5.96 -13.90
C ARG A 226 16.45 5.73 -12.59
N PRO A 227 15.74 6.73 -12.02
CA PRO A 227 14.95 6.53 -10.81
C PRO A 227 13.73 5.65 -11.08
N VAL A 228 13.19 5.04 -10.03
CA VAL A 228 11.85 4.44 -10.07
C VAL A 228 10.82 5.56 -10.00
N ILE A 229 9.78 5.46 -10.79
CA ILE A 229 8.75 6.51 -10.87
C ILE A 229 7.58 6.14 -9.97
N PHE A 230 7.19 7.07 -9.09
CA PHE A 230 5.90 7.06 -8.42
C PHE A 230 5.08 8.25 -8.88
N TYR A 231 3.78 8.04 -8.99
CA TYR A 231 2.82 9.13 -9.10
C TYR A 231 1.60 8.83 -8.23
N SER A 232 1.07 9.87 -7.58
CA SER A 232 0.10 9.73 -6.51
C SER A 232 -0.83 10.93 -6.44
N ASN A 233 -2.08 10.69 -6.01
CA ASN A 233 -3.02 11.71 -5.58
C ASN A 233 -3.30 11.67 -4.07
N GLY A 234 -2.41 11.04 -3.30
CA GLY A 234 -2.57 10.83 -1.87
C GLY A 234 -3.40 9.60 -1.49
N TYR A 235 -4.34 9.19 -2.32
CA TYR A 235 -5.21 8.03 -2.10
C TYR A 235 -4.80 6.83 -2.92
N GLU A 236 -4.39 7.06 -4.14
CA GLU A 236 -3.88 6.04 -5.05
C GLU A 236 -2.42 6.27 -5.35
N HIS A 237 -1.64 5.23 -5.25
CA HIS A 237 -0.22 5.25 -5.51
C HIS A 237 0.12 4.29 -6.64
N TRP A 238 0.86 4.79 -7.60
CA TRP A 238 1.33 4.00 -8.72
C TRP A 238 2.85 3.96 -8.72
N LEU A 239 3.40 2.80 -9.01
CA LEU A 239 4.82 2.56 -9.20
C LEU A 239 5.06 2.17 -10.64
N TRP A 240 6.09 2.76 -11.25
CA TRP A 240 6.51 2.46 -12.59
C TRP A 240 8.03 2.33 -12.68
N ASP A 241 8.51 1.12 -12.84
CA ASP A 241 9.86 0.81 -13.27
C ASP A 241 9.87 0.73 -14.79
N ASP A 242 9.92 1.89 -15.43
CA ASP A 242 9.71 2.04 -16.88
C ASP A 242 10.80 1.41 -17.75
N THR A 243 11.88 0.94 -17.13
CA THR A 243 12.91 0.17 -17.82
C THR A 243 12.48 -1.28 -18.11
N ARG A 244 11.49 -1.80 -17.36
CA ARG A 244 11.14 -3.22 -17.41
C ARG A 244 9.66 -3.56 -17.39
N TYR A 245 8.84 -2.76 -16.72
CA TYR A 245 7.45 -3.12 -16.46
C TYR A 245 6.50 -1.96 -16.69
N PRO A 246 5.27 -2.24 -17.13
CA PRO A 246 4.21 -1.24 -17.14
C PRO A 246 3.91 -0.73 -15.73
N PRO A 247 3.32 0.47 -15.61
CA PRO A 247 2.93 1.02 -14.33
C PRO A 247 1.90 0.13 -13.63
N ARG A 248 2.01 0.07 -12.31
CA ARG A 248 1.10 -0.71 -11.47
C ARG A 248 0.72 0.03 -10.21
N ARG A 249 -0.48 -0.21 -9.72
CA ARG A 249 -0.93 0.30 -8.43
C ARG A 249 -0.20 -0.39 -7.29
N VAL A 250 0.16 0.38 -6.27
CA VAL A 250 0.81 -0.09 -5.04
C VAL A 250 0.09 0.45 -3.82
N GLN A 251 0.36 -0.13 -2.64
CA GLN A 251 -0.31 0.27 -1.40
C GLN A 251 0.34 1.47 -0.71
N GLY A 252 1.54 1.85 -1.11
CA GLY A 252 2.31 2.95 -0.57
C GLY A 252 3.71 2.98 -1.14
N PHE A 253 4.55 3.85 -0.58
CA PHE A 253 5.91 4.04 -1.04
C PHE A 253 6.86 2.95 -0.52
N TYR A 254 7.90 2.68 -1.28
CA TYR A 254 8.91 1.71 -0.95
C TYR A 254 9.96 2.30 -0.02
N LYS A 255 10.49 1.47 0.88
CA LYS A 255 11.65 1.79 1.69
C LYS A 255 12.91 1.88 0.83
N ARG A 256 13.95 2.56 1.34
CA ARG A 256 15.24 2.71 0.64
C ARG A 256 15.80 1.38 0.17
N ALA A 257 15.94 0.40 1.07
CA ALA A 257 16.50 -0.92 0.74
C ALA A 257 15.69 -1.68 -0.33
N GLU A 258 14.38 -1.41 -0.43
CA GLU A 258 13.53 -2.01 -1.47
C GLU A 258 13.78 -1.38 -2.84
N LEU A 259 13.97 -0.05 -2.89
CA LEU A 259 14.31 0.66 -4.11
C LEU A 259 15.71 0.30 -4.60
N GLU A 260 16.69 0.28 -3.70
CA GLU A 260 18.06 -0.16 -4.00
C GLU A 260 18.07 -1.56 -4.59
N LEU A 261 17.37 -2.50 -3.96
CA LEU A 261 17.24 -3.87 -4.45
C LEU A 261 16.55 -3.93 -5.82
N LEU A 262 15.52 -3.09 -6.06
CA LEU A 262 14.83 -3.02 -7.32
C LEU A 262 15.79 -2.54 -8.43
N ILE A 263 16.55 -1.49 -8.17
CA ILE A 263 17.54 -0.94 -9.12
C ILE A 263 18.67 -1.95 -9.35
N GLN A 264 19.23 -2.52 -8.29
CA GLN A 264 20.26 -3.56 -8.41
C GLN A 264 19.82 -4.73 -9.28
N ARG A 265 18.57 -5.13 -9.19
CA ARG A 265 18.01 -6.20 -10.00
C ARG A 265 17.89 -5.87 -11.49
N ARG A 266 17.90 -4.61 -11.87
CA ARG A 266 17.92 -4.25 -13.28
C ARG A 266 19.17 -4.79 -13.98
N GLU A 267 20.30 -4.84 -13.27
CA GLU A 267 21.60 -5.25 -13.78
C GLU A 267 21.96 -6.70 -13.41
N THR A 268 21.51 -7.18 -12.26
CA THR A 268 21.99 -8.46 -11.69
C THR A 268 21.06 -9.65 -11.95
N ARG A 269 19.87 -9.44 -12.51
CA ARG A 269 18.99 -10.53 -12.92
C ARG A 269 19.63 -11.36 -14.04
N ARG A 270 19.61 -12.67 -13.85
CA ARG A 270 20.02 -13.63 -14.90
C ARG A 270 18.81 -14.08 -15.71
N PRO A 271 18.98 -14.40 -17.00
CA PRO A 271 17.90 -14.95 -17.83
C PRO A 271 17.32 -16.22 -17.20
N LEU A 272 15.99 -16.28 -17.09
CA LEU A 272 15.29 -17.46 -16.56
C LEU A 272 15.23 -18.58 -17.60
N ALA A 273 15.14 -18.24 -18.87
CA ALA A 273 15.04 -19.19 -19.98
C ALA A 273 16.27 -20.09 -20.08
N GLU A 274 17.46 -19.55 -19.80
CA GLU A 274 18.74 -20.27 -19.91
C GLU A 274 19.14 -21.00 -18.63
N ALA A 275 18.58 -20.61 -17.49
CA ALA A 275 18.96 -21.17 -16.20
C ALA A 275 18.46 -22.61 -16.03
N ALA A 276 19.31 -23.49 -15.53
CA ALA A 276 18.99 -24.88 -15.30
C ALA A 276 17.90 -25.00 -14.20
N ILE A 277 16.88 -25.78 -14.45
CA ILE A 277 15.90 -26.19 -13.44
C ILE A 277 16.49 -27.38 -12.68
N SER A 278 16.44 -27.35 -11.35
CA SER A 278 17.04 -28.37 -10.49
C SER A 278 16.37 -29.75 -10.70
N PRO A 279 17.06 -30.75 -11.23
CA PRO A 279 16.51 -32.10 -11.41
C PRO A 279 16.30 -32.81 -10.08
N THR A 280 16.95 -32.37 -8.99
CA THR A 280 16.77 -32.94 -7.66
C THR A 280 15.43 -32.56 -7.04
N ILE A 281 14.84 -31.41 -7.48
CA ILE A 281 13.56 -30.95 -6.99
C ILE A 281 12.42 -31.47 -7.87
N VAL A 282 12.57 -31.40 -9.20
CA VAL A 282 11.55 -31.83 -10.17
C VAL A 282 12.13 -32.77 -11.21
N GLU A 283 11.48 -33.91 -11.38
CA GLU A 283 11.94 -34.99 -12.27
C GLU A 283 11.04 -35.16 -13.50
N ARG A 284 9.78 -34.69 -13.40
CA ARG A 284 8.77 -34.94 -14.43
C ARG A 284 8.76 -33.84 -15.49
N HIS A 285 8.75 -34.25 -16.76
CA HIS A 285 8.81 -33.33 -17.90
C HIS A 285 7.74 -32.21 -17.87
N TYR A 286 6.53 -32.52 -17.43
CA TYR A 286 5.46 -31.54 -17.34
C TYR A 286 5.70 -30.48 -16.26
N GLN A 287 6.38 -30.81 -15.16
CA GLN A 287 6.78 -29.86 -14.11
C GLN A 287 7.81 -28.88 -14.67
N THR A 288 8.85 -29.40 -15.33
CA THR A 288 9.86 -28.57 -16.01
C THR A 288 9.23 -27.68 -17.07
N ARG A 289 8.30 -28.23 -17.87
CA ARG A 289 7.57 -27.45 -18.90
C ARG A 289 6.73 -26.31 -18.26
N ALA A 290 6.04 -26.59 -17.13
CA ALA A 290 5.27 -25.58 -16.43
C ALA A 290 6.15 -24.45 -15.90
N ILE A 291 7.30 -24.77 -15.29
CA ILE A 291 8.27 -23.79 -14.80
C ILE A 291 8.81 -22.93 -15.96
N ARG A 292 9.16 -23.54 -17.10
CA ARG A 292 9.62 -22.80 -18.28
C ARG A 292 8.58 -21.84 -18.81
N ARG A 293 7.31 -22.25 -18.88
CA ARG A 293 6.22 -21.38 -19.33
C ARG A 293 6.02 -20.18 -18.40
N ILE A 294 6.11 -20.38 -17.08
CA ILE A 294 6.04 -19.28 -16.10
C ILE A 294 7.27 -18.38 -16.25
N ALA A 295 8.45 -18.95 -16.42
CA ALA A 295 9.69 -18.19 -16.63
C ALA A 295 9.62 -17.33 -17.88
N GLU A 296 9.16 -17.88 -19.00
CA GLU A 296 8.91 -17.13 -20.27
C GLU A 296 7.93 -15.98 -20.08
N ALA A 297 6.79 -16.21 -19.42
CA ALA A 297 5.79 -15.18 -19.16
C ALA A 297 6.36 -14.03 -18.32
N PHE A 298 7.15 -14.36 -17.28
CA PHE A 298 7.76 -13.32 -16.44
C PHE A 298 8.87 -12.55 -17.16
N GLU A 299 9.68 -13.21 -17.95
CA GLU A 299 10.85 -12.60 -18.58
C GLU A 299 10.52 -11.89 -19.90
N ARG A 300 9.83 -12.58 -20.81
CA ARG A 300 9.53 -12.06 -22.14
C ARG A 300 8.28 -11.20 -22.18
N ASP A 301 7.21 -11.70 -21.54
CA ASP A 301 5.89 -11.06 -21.63
C ASP A 301 5.69 -10.03 -20.51
N HIS A 302 6.66 -9.94 -19.57
CA HIS A 302 6.63 -9.04 -18.40
C HIS A 302 5.43 -9.25 -17.49
N ASP A 303 4.86 -10.44 -17.50
CA ASP A 303 3.77 -10.82 -16.62
C ASP A 303 4.23 -10.83 -15.15
N ARG A 304 3.33 -10.47 -14.26
CA ARG A 304 3.60 -10.46 -12.81
C ARG A 304 2.80 -11.51 -12.07
N LYS A 305 1.98 -12.26 -12.77
CA LYS A 305 1.12 -13.30 -12.21
C LYS A 305 1.14 -14.50 -13.13
N ALA A 306 1.10 -15.67 -12.54
CA ALA A 306 0.92 -16.92 -13.28
C ALA A 306 -0.06 -17.82 -12.52
N LEU A 307 -0.89 -18.52 -13.25
CA LEU A 307 -1.79 -19.55 -12.72
C LEU A 307 -1.30 -20.92 -13.14
N LEU A 308 -1.01 -21.77 -12.16
CA LEU A 308 -0.62 -23.15 -12.37
C LEU A 308 -1.73 -24.10 -11.89
N VAL A 309 -2.39 -24.77 -12.82
CA VAL A 309 -3.42 -25.78 -12.54
C VAL A 309 -2.85 -27.17 -12.72
N MET A 310 -2.83 -27.95 -11.66
CA MET A 310 -2.29 -29.32 -11.63
C MET A 310 -3.19 -30.23 -10.82
N ALA A 311 -3.33 -31.49 -11.23
CA ALA A 311 -4.09 -32.51 -10.52
C ALA A 311 -3.50 -32.80 -9.12
N THR A 312 -4.29 -33.37 -8.24
CA THR A 312 -3.82 -33.86 -6.94
C THR A 312 -2.78 -34.98 -7.17
N GLY A 313 -1.68 -34.96 -6.40
CA GLY A 313 -0.58 -35.93 -6.58
C GLY A 313 0.40 -35.61 -7.71
N ALA A 314 0.13 -34.62 -8.57
CA ALA A 314 1.02 -34.22 -9.67
C ALA A 314 2.30 -33.49 -9.23
N GLY A 315 2.49 -33.26 -7.93
CA GLY A 315 3.68 -32.59 -7.39
C GLY A 315 3.67 -31.10 -7.46
N LYS A 316 2.48 -30.46 -7.28
CA LYS A 316 2.32 -28.97 -7.24
C LYS A 316 3.37 -28.29 -6.35
N THR A 317 3.53 -28.78 -5.12
CA THR A 317 4.46 -28.21 -4.15
C THR A 317 5.90 -28.25 -4.64
N ARG A 318 6.35 -29.40 -5.16
CA ARG A 318 7.72 -29.53 -5.74
C ARG A 318 7.92 -28.60 -6.93
N THR A 319 6.92 -28.46 -7.79
CA THR A 319 6.98 -27.54 -8.94
C THR A 319 7.15 -26.09 -8.51
N VAL A 320 6.40 -25.65 -7.48
CA VAL A 320 6.51 -24.27 -6.96
C VAL A 320 7.84 -24.06 -6.24
N ILE A 321 8.34 -25.04 -5.48
CA ILE A 321 9.67 -24.97 -4.83
C ILE A 321 10.76 -24.84 -5.88
N ALA A 322 10.73 -25.62 -6.95
CA ALA A 322 11.71 -25.52 -8.04
C ALA A 322 11.63 -24.19 -8.79
N LEU A 323 10.44 -23.62 -8.93
CA LEU A 323 10.27 -22.28 -9.47
C LEU A 323 10.87 -21.23 -8.52
N CYS A 324 10.64 -21.34 -7.23
CA CYS A 324 11.24 -20.42 -6.23
C CYS A 324 12.77 -20.50 -6.26
N ASP A 325 13.34 -21.72 -6.28
CA ASP A 325 14.79 -21.95 -6.42
C ASP A 325 15.34 -21.25 -7.68
N LEU A 326 14.70 -21.46 -8.84
CA LEU A 326 15.08 -20.83 -10.09
C LEU A 326 15.07 -19.29 -9.99
N LEU A 327 13.99 -18.70 -9.46
CA LEU A 327 13.83 -17.26 -9.30
C LEU A 327 14.87 -16.67 -8.33
N MET A 328 15.21 -17.37 -7.27
CA MET A 328 16.21 -16.93 -6.29
C MET A 328 17.62 -17.00 -6.87
N ARG A 329 18.01 -18.11 -7.49
CA ARG A 329 19.31 -18.27 -8.14
C ARG A 329 19.55 -17.28 -9.29
N CYS A 330 18.48 -16.90 -9.98
CA CYS A 330 18.56 -15.90 -11.05
C CYS A 330 18.37 -14.45 -10.56
N ASN A 331 18.34 -14.22 -9.25
CA ASN A 331 18.15 -12.92 -8.61
C ASN A 331 16.86 -12.19 -9.01
N TRP A 332 15.78 -12.97 -9.32
CA TRP A 332 14.44 -12.42 -9.55
C TRP A 332 13.66 -12.25 -8.25
N ALA A 333 13.89 -13.12 -7.27
CA ALA A 333 13.34 -13.03 -5.94
C ALA A 333 14.46 -13.19 -4.88
N LYS A 334 14.38 -12.45 -3.78
CA LYS A 334 15.26 -12.60 -2.60
C LYS A 334 14.53 -13.26 -1.44
N ARG A 335 13.24 -13.01 -1.35
CA ARG A 335 12.33 -13.58 -0.33
C ARG A 335 11.06 -14.03 -1.02
N VAL A 336 10.54 -15.16 -0.62
CA VAL A 336 9.29 -15.72 -1.13
C VAL A 336 8.32 -15.89 0.03
N LEU A 337 7.11 -15.36 -0.12
CA LEU A 337 6.02 -15.58 0.82
C LEU A 337 5.16 -16.74 0.29
N PHE A 338 5.08 -17.81 1.05
CA PHE A 338 4.26 -18.97 0.73
C PHE A 338 2.98 -18.95 1.56
N LEU A 339 1.82 -18.88 0.88
CA LEU A 339 0.51 -18.93 1.52
C LEU A 339 -0.13 -20.29 1.27
N CYS A 340 -0.52 -20.99 2.34
CA CYS A 340 -1.19 -22.27 2.27
C CYS A 340 -2.32 -22.35 3.30
N ASP A 341 -3.35 -23.12 2.98
CA ASP A 341 -4.56 -23.29 3.80
C ASP A 341 -4.38 -24.30 4.95
N ARG A 342 -3.40 -25.22 4.84
CA ARG A 342 -3.19 -26.34 5.79
C ARG A 342 -1.84 -26.25 6.49
N ARG A 343 -1.84 -26.47 7.80
CA ARG A 343 -0.61 -26.49 8.64
C ARG A 343 0.39 -27.58 8.21
N GLU A 344 -0.09 -28.74 7.82
CA GLU A 344 0.74 -29.86 7.35
C GLU A 344 1.53 -29.50 6.09
N LEU A 345 0.90 -28.78 5.15
CA LEU A 345 1.54 -28.32 3.93
C LEU A 345 2.67 -27.33 4.23
N ARG A 346 2.48 -26.46 5.23
CA ARG A 346 3.51 -25.52 5.68
C ARG A 346 4.77 -26.24 6.17
N ASN A 347 4.60 -27.28 6.98
CA ASN A 347 5.73 -28.05 7.52
C ASN A 347 6.47 -28.80 6.42
N THR A 348 5.75 -29.41 5.47
CA THR A 348 6.33 -30.11 4.31
C THR A 348 7.15 -29.14 3.43
N ILE A 349 6.64 -27.92 3.20
CA ILE A 349 7.32 -26.90 2.40
C ILE A 349 8.58 -26.40 3.13
N ALA A 350 8.48 -26.09 4.43
CA ALA A 350 9.61 -25.64 5.23
C ALA A 350 10.75 -26.69 5.24
N SER A 351 10.41 -27.96 5.42
CA SER A 351 11.38 -29.06 5.36
C SER A 351 12.01 -29.20 3.96
N SER A 352 11.20 -29.08 2.90
CA SER A 352 11.71 -29.16 1.52
C SER A 352 12.62 -27.99 1.15
N LEU A 353 12.28 -26.78 1.57
CA LEU A 353 13.13 -25.59 1.35
C LEU A 353 14.46 -25.69 2.13
N ALA A 354 14.41 -26.16 3.38
CA ALA A 354 15.61 -26.39 4.19
C ALA A 354 16.54 -27.45 3.58
N MET A 355 16.00 -28.55 2.99
CA MET A 355 16.79 -29.59 2.33
C MET A 355 17.46 -29.12 1.04
N HIS A 356 16.94 -28.11 0.38
CA HIS A 356 17.46 -27.60 -0.89
C HIS A 356 18.23 -26.28 -0.78
N GLY A 357 18.47 -25.78 0.46
CA GLY A 357 19.30 -24.59 0.73
C GLY A 357 18.69 -23.27 0.27
N CYS A 358 17.35 -23.22 0.21
CA CYS A 358 16.58 -22.03 -0.15
C CYS A 358 16.11 -21.24 1.07
#